data_7f6667ad882e855c07bb7b79db435053
#
_entry.id   7f6667ad882e855c07bb7b79db435053
#
_cell.length_a   1.000
_cell.length_b   1.000
_cell.length_c   1.000
_cell.angle_alpha   90.00
_cell.angle_beta   90.00
_cell.angle_gamma   90.00
#
_symmetry.space_group_name_H-M   'P 1'
#
loop_
_entity.id
_entity.type
_entity.pdbx_description
1 polymer ?
#
loop_
_entity_poly.entity_id
_entity_poly.type
_entity_poly.pdbx_seq_one_letter_code
_entity_poly.pdbx_strand_id
1 'polypeptide(L)'
;MTDTGGDRIEEAVASCATLLRTAAAHDWEGARAGRLEWNCRHTAEHIAGDLIAYAGQLAGRATTAYVPFEITMDEGTDNAGVVDVIETTGALLAATVRTTPREVRAFHPYPFRSANREGFAAMGVAEVLLHTHDIAEGLGLPYEPPAELCAWVLGRIFPHARPEPDAPWSTLLWATGRGDLPGREPLSEWRWNNNLVIGTERLTLQGVTPAAAADLRAGGTGGFEWIEGGPFHGTREAAGMVASSYEKGVHRPEWGMFVLVRREDGHAVGAIGFHGLPDEEGRAEVGYDLAENARGYGYATEALRALAETALARDDVKLLFAAIERDNAPSQRVIARAGFTRASEEVEKAAHELHDLEESLRLYSREA
;
A
#
# COMPACT_ATOMS: atom_id res chain seq x y z
N MET A 1 -17.94 4.66 6.98
CA MET A 1 -17.00 3.61 7.42
C MET A 1 -15.85 3.59 6.43
N THR A 2 -14.62 3.68 6.88
CA THR A 2 -13.45 3.57 6.00
C THR A 2 -13.34 2.12 5.51
N ASP A 3 -13.26 1.92 4.20
CA ASP A 3 -13.02 0.61 3.57
C ASP A 3 -11.71 0.00 4.11
N THR A 4 -11.84 -1.07 4.89
CA THR A 4 -10.69 -1.77 5.49
C THR A 4 -10.13 -2.86 4.56
N GLY A 5 -10.79 -3.14 3.45
CA GLY A 5 -10.50 -4.26 2.55
C GLY A 5 -11.22 -5.56 2.90
N GLY A 6 -11.94 -5.63 4.02
CA GLY A 6 -12.67 -6.84 4.41
C GLY A 6 -13.81 -7.21 3.45
N ASP A 7 -14.55 -6.21 2.97
CA ASP A 7 -15.64 -6.43 1.99
C ASP A 7 -15.08 -6.89 0.64
N ARG A 8 -13.89 -6.41 0.27
CA ARG A 8 -13.19 -6.82 -0.96
C ARG A 8 -12.68 -8.26 -0.90
N ILE A 9 -12.26 -8.73 0.28
CA ILE A 9 -11.90 -10.14 0.48
C ILE A 9 -13.14 -11.02 0.27
N GLU A 10 -14.27 -10.65 0.88
CA GLU A 10 -15.52 -11.41 0.74
C GLU A 10 -16.01 -11.45 -0.73
N GLU A 11 -15.92 -10.33 -1.45
CA GLU A 11 -16.27 -10.26 -2.87
C GLU A 11 -15.34 -11.15 -3.73
N ALA A 12 -14.03 -11.11 -3.51
CA ALA A 12 -13.06 -11.93 -4.22
C ALA A 12 -13.31 -13.43 -3.97
N VAL A 13 -13.52 -13.81 -2.70
CA VAL A 13 -13.79 -15.19 -2.32
C VAL A 13 -15.12 -15.67 -2.89
N ALA A 14 -16.15 -14.84 -2.92
CA ALA A 14 -17.45 -15.20 -3.53
C ALA A 14 -17.30 -15.42 -5.05
N SER A 15 -16.52 -14.60 -5.74
CA SER A 15 -16.21 -14.78 -7.17
C SER A 15 -15.45 -16.09 -7.41
N CYS A 16 -14.44 -16.38 -6.60
CA CYS A 16 -13.68 -17.64 -6.63
C CYS A 16 -14.59 -18.85 -6.39
N ALA A 17 -15.35 -18.86 -5.29
CA ALA A 17 -16.22 -19.95 -4.91
C ALA A 17 -17.28 -20.24 -5.99
N THR A 18 -17.82 -19.19 -6.62
CA THR A 18 -18.79 -19.33 -7.71
C THR A 18 -18.20 -20.14 -8.87
N LEU A 19 -16.98 -19.83 -9.32
CA LEU A 19 -16.31 -20.58 -10.37
C LEU A 19 -15.98 -22.01 -9.91
N LEU A 20 -15.28 -22.14 -8.78
CA LEU A 20 -14.75 -23.42 -8.33
C LEU A 20 -15.86 -24.44 -8.01
N ARG A 21 -17.02 -23.99 -7.52
CA ARG A 21 -18.18 -24.88 -7.32
C ARG A 21 -18.72 -25.43 -8.64
N THR A 22 -18.73 -24.64 -9.73
CA THR A 22 -19.12 -25.15 -11.05
C THR A 22 -18.11 -26.15 -11.60
N ALA A 23 -16.87 -26.05 -11.18
CA ALA A 23 -15.76 -26.90 -11.58
C ALA A 23 -15.51 -28.09 -10.62
N ALA A 24 -16.30 -28.26 -9.56
CA ALA A 24 -16.04 -29.26 -8.52
C ALA A 24 -15.97 -30.70 -9.02
N ALA A 25 -16.66 -31.01 -10.12
CA ALA A 25 -16.64 -32.35 -10.74
C ALA A 25 -15.44 -32.59 -11.69
N HIS A 26 -14.58 -31.56 -11.95
CA HIS A 26 -13.41 -31.72 -12.79
C HIS A 26 -12.28 -32.43 -12.03
N ASP A 27 -11.35 -32.99 -12.78
CA ASP A 27 -10.13 -33.58 -12.21
C ASP A 27 -9.11 -32.48 -11.85
N TRP A 28 -9.16 -32.02 -10.59
CA TRP A 28 -8.22 -31.00 -10.09
C TRP A 28 -6.84 -31.57 -9.77
N GLU A 29 -6.73 -32.88 -9.53
CA GLU A 29 -5.44 -33.52 -9.24
C GLU A 29 -4.64 -33.78 -10.52
N GLY A 30 -5.30 -34.17 -11.60
CA GLY A 30 -4.66 -34.40 -12.88
C GLY A 30 -4.43 -33.13 -13.71
N ALA A 31 -5.17 -32.05 -13.45
CA ALA A 31 -5.06 -30.81 -14.21
C ALA A 31 -3.99 -29.89 -13.60
N ARG A 32 -3.04 -29.41 -14.43
CA ARG A 32 -2.05 -28.39 -14.04
C ARG A 32 -2.73 -27.02 -13.97
N ALA A 33 -2.44 -26.23 -12.96
CA ALA A 33 -2.98 -24.88 -12.80
C ALA A 33 -2.19 -23.87 -13.66
N GLY A 34 -2.71 -23.52 -14.83
CA GLY A 34 -2.11 -22.55 -15.74
C GLY A 34 -0.61 -22.76 -15.96
N ARG A 35 0.17 -21.70 -15.70
CA ARG A 35 1.64 -21.70 -15.85
C ARG A 35 2.39 -22.26 -14.62
N LEU A 36 1.68 -22.55 -13.51
CA LEU A 36 2.29 -23.07 -12.29
C LEU A 36 2.81 -24.51 -12.46
N GLU A 37 3.74 -24.91 -11.61
CA GLU A 37 4.15 -26.31 -11.50
C GLU A 37 3.13 -27.16 -10.72
N TRP A 38 2.21 -26.52 -10.04
CA TRP A 38 1.17 -27.13 -9.19
C TRP A 38 -0.03 -27.59 -10.02
N ASN A 39 -0.75 -28.58 -9.49
CA ASN A 39 -2.05 -28.92 -10.01
C ASN A 39 -3.16 -28.01 -9.43
N CYS A 40 -4.36 -28.08 -10.00
CA CYS A 40 -5.48 -27.24 -9.58
C CYS A 40 -5.88 -27.49 -8.12
N ARG A 41 -5.78 -28.74 -7.65
CA ARG A 41 -6.10 -29.10 -6.27
C ARG A 41 -5.15 -28.42 -5.28
N HIS A 42 -3.85 -28.56 -5.48
CA HIS A 42 -2.83 -27.93 -4.64
C HIS A 42 -2.96 -26.40 -4.66
N THR A 43 -3.25 -25.82 -5.82
CA THR A 43 -3.45 -24.37 -5.97
C THR A 43 -4.68 -23.88 -5.17
N ALA A 44 -5.78 -24.65 -5.17
CA ALA A 44 -6.96 -24.30 -4.35
C ALA A 44 -6.69 -24.43 -2.85
N GLU A 45 -5.95 -25.45 -2.42
CA GLU A 45 -5.51 -25.61 -1.04
C GLU A 45 -4.58 -24.48 -0.60
N HIS A 46 -3.68 -24.02 -1.50
CA HIS A 46 -2.82 -22.87 -1.27
C HIS A 46 -3.60 -21.58 -1.04
N ILE A 47 -4.66 -21.31 -1.81
CA ILE A 47 -5.55 -20.16 -1.54
C ILE A 47 -6.03 -20.17 -0.08
N ALA A 48 -6.56 -21.30 0.38
CA ALA A 48 -7.04 -21.43 1.76
C ALA A 48 -5.90 -21.26 2.78
N GLY A 49 -4.72 -21.80 2.49
CA GLY A 49 -3.52 -21.68 3.30
C GLY A 49 -3.06 -20.24 3.47
N ASP A 50 -3.01 -19.46 2.39
CA ASP A 50 -2.59 -18.07 2.45
C ASP A 50 -3.60 -17.17 3.18
N LEU A 51 -4.90 -17.38 2.95
CA LEU A 51 -5.94 -16.63 3.63
C LEU A 51 -5.86 -16.80 5.15
N ILE A 52 -5.69 -18.03 5.64
CA ILE A 52 -5.57 -18.28 7.08
C ILE A 52 -4.22 -17.85 7.63
N ALA A 53 -3.12 -17.98 6.87
CA ALA A 53 -1.81 -17.49 7.28
C ALA A 53 -1.82 -15.97 7.47
N TYR A 54 -2.42 -15.21 6.55
CA TYR A 54 -2.56 -13.76 6.65
C TYR A 54 -3.45 -13.34 7.83
N ALA A 55 -4.55 -14.04 8.06
CA ALA A 55 -5.39 -13.84 9.25
C ALA A 55 -4.60 -14.11 10.54
N GLY A 56 -3.84 -15.20 10.58
CA GLY A 56 -2.99 -15.57 11.70
C GLY A 56 -1.89 -14.56 11.99
N GLN A 57 -1.26 -14.00 10.94
CA GLN A 57 -0.24 -12.96 11.07
C GLN A 57 -0.79 -11.70 11.74
N LEU A 58 -1.94 -11.21 11.29
CA LEU A 58 -2.58 -10.04 11.86
C LEU A 58 -3.07 -10.29 13.28
N ALA A 59 -3.74 -11.41 13.53
CA ALA A 59 -4.26 -11.75 14.85
C ALA A 59 -3.14 -12.00 15.87
N GLY A 60 -2.07 -12.69 15.45
CA GLY A 60 -0.90 -12.99 16.27
C GLY A 60 0.06 -11.82 16.43
N ARG A 61 -0.08 -10.76 15.59
CA ARG A 61 0.83 -9.61 15.57
C ARG A 61 2.30 -10.01 15.50
N ALA A 62 2.60 -11.08 14.76
CA ALA A 62 3.96 -11.59 14.62
C ALA A 62 4.83 -10.58 13.87
N THR A 63 6.01 -10.24 14.37
CA THR A 63 6.85 -9.14 13.85
C THR A 63 8.13 -9.62 13.17
N THR A 64 8.55 -10.86 13.34
CA THR A 64 9.86 -11.36 12.88
C THR A 64 9.79 -12.49 11.88
N ALA A 65 8.74 -13.32 11.95
CA ALA A 65 8.52 -14.48 11.10
C ALA A 65 7.03 -14.76 10.96
N TYR A 66 6.65 -15.65 10.06
CA TYR A 66 5.28 -16.18 10.03
C TYR A 66 4.97 -16.96 11.30
N VAL A 67 3.70 -16.90 11.74
CA VAL A 67 3.20 -17.78 12.79
C VAL A 67 3.33 -19.22 12.28
N PRO A 68 3.99 -20.14 13.04
CA PRO A 68 4.37 -21.45 12.53
C PRO A 68 3.21 -22.44 12.58
N PHE A 69 2.23 -22.30 11.70
CA PHE A 69 1.16 -23.26 11.50
C PHE A 69 0.80 -23.36 10.02
N GLU A 70 0.30 -24.49 9.61
CA GLU A 70 -0.27 -24.76 8.30
C GLU A 70 -1.60 -25.47 8.48
N ILE A 71 -2.49 -25.33 7.48
CA ILE A 71 -3.71 -26.13 7.43
C ILE A 71 -3.54 -27.23 6.39
N THR A 72 -4.14 -28.37 6.68
CA THR A 72 -4.23 -29.50 5.75
C THR A 72 -5.70 -29.93 5.66
N MET A 73 -6.11 -30.35 4.47
CA MET A 73 -7.44 -30.90 4.30
C MET A 73 -7.55 -32.26 4.99
N ASP A 74 -8.70 -32.56 5.54
CA ASP A 74 -9.00 -33.88 6.08
C ASP A 74 -8.94 -34.95 4.97
N GLU A 75 -8.60 -36.19 5.33
CA GLU A 75 -8.58 -37.30 4.40
C GLU A 75 -9.98 -37.50 3.75
N GLY A 76 -10.00 -37.57 2.43
CA GLY A 76 -11.25 -37.74 1.67
C GLY A 76 -12.03 -36.45 1.38
N THR A 77 -11.50 -35.28 1.75
CA THR A 77 -12.09 -33.99 1.37
C THR A 77 -12.14 -33.88 -0.16
N ASP A 78 -13.32 -33.72 -0.72
CA ASP A 78 -13.51 -33.49 -2.15
C ASP A 78 -13.27 -32.02 -2.55
N ASN A 79 -13.37 -31.72 -3.85
CA ASN A 79 -13.14 -30.35 -4.35
C ASN A 79 -14.16 -29.35 -3.78
N ALA A 80 -15.40 -29.76 -3.53
CA ALA A 80 -16.41 -28.89 -2.92
C ALA A 80 -16.04 -28.54 -1.48
N GLY A 81 -15.52 -29.51 -0.72
CA GLY A 81 -15.01 -29.29 0.63
C GLY A 81 -13.81 -28.32 0.67
N VAL A 82 -12.93 -28.34 -0.34
CA VAL A 82 -11.86 -27.33 -0.43
C VAL A 82 -12.42 -25.92 -0.62
N VAL A 83 -13.48 -25.78 -1.43
CA VAL A 83 -14.15 -24.46 -1.60
C VAL A 83 -14.76 -23.98 -0.28
N ASP A 84 -15.37 -24.88 0.52
CA ASP A 84 -15.87 -24.52 1.85
C ASP A 84 -14.76 -24.01 2.77
N VAL A 85 -13.55 -24.59 2.69
CA VAL A 85 -12.38 -24.09 3.46
C VAL A 85 -11.91 -22.74 2.95
N ILE A 86 -11.87 -22.49 1.64
CA ILE A 86 -11.55 -21.18 1.07
C ILE A 86 -12.53 -20.11 1.57
N GLU A 87 -13.82 -20.37 1.52
CA GLU A 87 -14.83 -19.44 2.03
C GLU A 87 -14.66 -19.17 3.53
N THR A 88 -14.39 -20.22 4.31
CA THR A 88 -14.16 -20.11 5.77
C THR A 88 -12.93 -19.27 6.08
N THR A 89 -11.80 -19.58 5.45
CA THR A 89 -10.53 -18.86 5.70
C THR A 89 -10.59 -17.42 5.19
N GLY A 90 -11.30 -17.18 4.08
CA GLY A 90 -11.58 -15.83 3.58
C GLY A 90 -12.42 -15.01 4.56
N ALA A 91 -13.47 -15.59 5.14
CA ALA A 91 -14.26 -14.92 6.17
C ALA A 91 -13.45 -14.61 7.43
N LEU A 92 -12.55 -15.52 7.85
CA LEU A 92 -11.62 -15.28 8.96
C LEU A 92 -10.66 -14.13 8.67
N LEU A 93 -10.08 -14.06 7.47
CA LEU A 93 -9.22 -12.95 7.08
C LEU A 93 -10.01 -11.63 7.04
N ALA A 94 -11.20 -11.62 6.44
CA ALA A 94 -12.04 -10.44 6.37
C ALA A 94 -12.40 -9.90 7.77
N ALA A 95 -12.80 -10.78 8.69
CA ALA A 95 -13.09 -10.43 10.08
C ALA A 95 -11.85 -9.87 10.80
N THR A 96 -10.69 -10.50 10.61
CA THR A 96 -9.43 -10.08 11.22
C THR A 96 -8.99 -8.70 10.69
N VAL A 97 -9.10 -8.46 9.38
CA VAL A 97 -8.78 -7.17 8.76
C VAL A 97 -9.70 -6.06 9.32
N ARG A 98 -11.00 -6.33 9.47
CA ARG A 98 -11.96 -5.34 10.03
C ARG A 98 -11.67 -4.99 11.48
N THR A 99 -11.20 -5.93 12.27
CA THR A 99 -11.00 -5.76 13.71
C THR A 99 -9.57 -5.38 14.10
N THR A 100 -8.59 -5.55 13.21
CA THR A 100 -7.20 -5.17 13.47
C THR A 100 -7.05 -3.65 13.49
N PRO A 101 -6.48 -3.04 14.55
CA PRO A 101 -6.18 -1.62 14.58
C PRO A 101 -5.25 -1.19 13.43
N ARG A 102 -5.39 0.06 12.97
CA ARG A 102 -4.68 0.58 11.78
C ARG A 102 -3.17 0.60 11.92
N GLU A 103 -2.69 0.86 13.14
CA GLU A 103 -1.28 0.94 13.50
C GLU A 103 -0.61 -0.42 13.59
N VAL A 104 -1.38 -1.51 13.67
CA VAL A 104 -0.82 -2.86 13.74
C VAL A 104 -0.16 -3.21 12.42
N ARG A 105 1.09 -3.63 12.51
CA ARG A 105 1.85 -4.25 11.43
C ARG A 105 2.29 -5.64 11.85
N ALA A 106 2.22 -6.58 10.93
CA ALA A 106 2.69 -7.94 11.13
C ALA A 106 3.71 -8.32 10.06
N PHE A 107 4.52 -9.30 10.34
CA PHE A 107 5.58 -9.75 9.44
C PHE A 107 5.01 -10.21 8.09
N HIS A 108 5.64 -9.74 7.03
CA HIS A 108 5.56 -10.28 5.67
C HIS A 108 6.92 -10.04 5.00
N PRO A 109 7.52 -11.03 4.30
CA PRO A 109 8.93 -10.97 3.87
C PRO A 109 9.24 -9.78 2.97
N TYR A 110 8.31 -9.33 2.15
CA TYR A 110 8.52 -8.28 1.14
C TYR A 110 7.62 -7.08 1.28
N PRO A 111 8.12 -5.89 0.87
CA PRO A 111 9.54 -5.48 0.75
C PRO A 111 10.12 -5.02 2.08
N PHE A 112 9.29 -4.69 3.08
CA PHE A 112 9.68 -4.06 4.34
C PHE A 112 9.67 -4.99 5.54
N ARG A 113 9.56 -6.29 5.32
CA ARG A 113 9.39 -7.32 6.36
C ARG A 113 8.15 -7.08 7.24
N SER A 114 7.22 -6.26 6.80
CA SER A 114 5.93 -6.04 7.46
C SER A 114 4.87 -5.49 6.52
N ALA A 115 3.61 -5.79 6.81
CA ALA A 115 2.44 -5.21 6.18
C ALA A 115 1.41 -4.79 7.25
N ASN A 116 0.57 -3.81 6.94
CA ASN A 116 -0.60 -3.47 7.72
C ASN A 116 -1.84 -4.26 7.25
N ARG A 117 -2.97 -4.09 7.94
CA ARG A 117 -4.21 -4.81 7.62
C ARG A 117 -4.67 -4.62 6.17
N GLU A 118 -4.56 -3.40 5.62
CA GLU A 118 -4.92 -3.12 4.22
C GLU A 118 -3.95 -3.81 3.23
N GLY A 119 -2.68 -3.97 3.61
CA GLY A 119 -1.71 -4.75 2.84
C GLY A 119 -2.05 -6.24 2.82
N PHE A 120 -2.34 -6.83 3.97
CA PHE A 120 -2.78 -8.22 4.05
C PHE A 120 -4.10 -8.46 3.31
N ALA A 121 -5.05 -7.51 3.39
CA ALA A 121 -6.29 -7.60 2.61
C ALA A 121 -6.01 -7.63 1.10
N ALA A 122 -5.15 -6.72 0.61
CA ALA A 122 -4.84 -6.66 -0.83
C ALA A 122 -4.06 -7.88 -1.31
N MET A 123 -3.14 -8.42 -0.49
CA MET A 123 -2.46 -9.67 -0.79
C MET A 123 -3.46 -10.83 -0.84
N GLY A 124 -4.34 -10.96 0.16
CA GLY A 124 -5.36 -12.01 0.18
C GLY A 124 -6.30 -11.95 -1.04
N VAL A 125 -6.75 -10.75 -1.42
CA VAL A 125 -7.54 -10.58 -2.67
C VAL A 125 -6.73 -11.02 -3.89
N ALA A 126 -5.47 -10.62 -3.99
CA ALA A 126 -4.62 -10.98 -5.12
C ALA A 126 -4.40 -12.50 -5.21
N GLU A 127 -4.10 -13.18 -4.09
CA GLU A 127 -3.97 -14.66 -4.05
C GLU A 127 -5.25 -15.33 -4.56
N VAL A 128 -6.42 -14.89 -4.07
CA VAL A 128 -7.70 -15.45 -4.52
C VAL A 128 -7.90 -15.24 -6.02
N LEU A 129 -7.74 -14.01 -6.53
CA LEU A 129 -8.01 -13.73 -7.94
C LEU A 129 -7.03 -14.43 -8.88
N LEU A 130 -5.74 -14.39 -8.57
CA LEU A 130 -4.70 -14.91 -9.43
C LEU A 130 -4.69 -16.44 -9.45
N HIS A 131 -4.83 -17.08 -8.31
CA HIS A 131 -4.88 -18.54 -8.25
C HIS A 131 -6.21 -19.12 -8.75
N THR A 132 -7.33 -18.38 -8.62
CA THR A 132 -8.56 -18.75 -9.32
C THR A 132 -8.37 -18.73 -10.84
N HIS A 133 -7.64 -17.73 -11.36
CA HIS A 133 -7.28 -17.69 -12.79
C HIS A 133 -6.40 -18.88 -13.18
N ASP A 134 -5.37 -19.19 -12.41
CA ASP A 134 -4.48 -20.32 -12.68
C ASP A 134 -5.27 -21.65 -12.76
N ILE A 135 -6.22 -21.85 -11.84
CA ILE A 135 -7.12 -23.03 -11.84
C ILE A 135 -8.05 -22.99 -13.05
N ALA A 136 -8.67 -21.85 -13.35
CA ALA A 136 -9.59 -21.71 -14.48
C ALA A 136 -8.87 -21.98 -15.81
N GLU A 137 -7.65 -21.46 -16.01
CA GLU A 137 -6.84 -21.75 -17.18
C GLU A 137 -6.52 -23.24 -17.30
N GLY A 138 -6.15 -23.87 -16.19
CA GLY A 138 -5.85 -25.30 -16.14
C GLY A 138 -7.03 -26.20 -16.47
N LEU A 139 -8.25 -25.77 -16.11
CA LEU A 139 -9.49 -26.49 -16.37
C LEU A 139 -10.17 -26.08 -17.69
N GLY A 140 -9.61 -25.12 -18.42
CA GLY A 140 -10.18 -24.59 -19.66
C GLY A 140 -11.49 -23.80 -19.46
N LEU A 141 -11.62 -23.12 -18.32
CA LEU A 141 -12.80 -22.34 -17.94
C LEU A 141 -12.54 -20.85 -18.09
N PRO A 142 -13.53 -20.04 -18.51
CA PRO A 142 -13.40 -18.60 -18.51
C PRO A 142 -13.44 -18.05 -17.08
N TYR A 143 -12.57 -17.09 -16.79
CA TYR A 143 -12.60 -16.34 -15.54
C TYR A 143 -12.24 -14.89 -15.77
N GLU A 144 -13.08 -14.00 -15.33
CA GLU A 144 -12.87 -12.56 -15.34
C GLU A 144 -13.42 -11.99 -14.02
N PRO A 145 -12.54 -11.59 -13.11
CA PRO A 145 -12.96 -11.02 -11.83
C PRO A 145 -13.46 -9.58 -11.98
N PRO A 146 -14.17 -9.03 -10.97
CA PRO A 146 -14.60 -7.64 -10.97
C PRO A 146 -13.43 -6.67 -11.19
N ALA A 147 -13.57 -5.78 -12.18
CA ALA A 147 -12.53 -4.83 -12.57
C ALA A 147 -12.09 -3.92 -11.41
N GLU A 148 -13.03 -3.55 -10.53
CA GLU A 148 -12.74 -2.71 -9.36
C GLU A 148 -11.81 -3.40 -8.35
N LEU A 149 -11.94 -4.71 -8.15
CA LEU A 149 -11.02 -5.48 -7.31
C LEU A 149 -9.60 -5.48 -7.90
N CYS A 150 -9.50 -5.70 -9.21
CA CYS A 150 -8.20 -5.68 -9.91
C CYS A 150 -7.52 -4.32 -9.81
N ALA A 151 -8.27 -3.24 -10.04
CA ALA A 151 -7.77 -1.88 -9.94
C ALA A 151 -7.32 -1.53 -8.49
N TRP A 152 -8.08 -2.01 -7.50
CA TRP A 152 -7.74 -1.80 -6.09
C TRP A 152 -6.46 -2.56 -5.70
N VAL A 153 -6.32 -3.82 -6.09
CA VAL A 153 -5.09 -4.61 -5.86
C VAL A 153 -3.89 -3.93 -6.50
N LEU A 154 -4.00 -3.53 -7.78
CA LEU A 154 -2.94 -2.81 -8.49
C LEU A 154 -2.52 -1.56 -7.74
N GLY A 155 -3.46 -0.70 -7.38
CA GLY A 155 -3.18 0.54 -6.66
C GLY A 155 -2.57 0.33 -5.28
N ARG A 156 -2.88 -0.79 -4.61
CA ARG A 156 -2.44 -1.03 -3.24
C ARG A 156 -1.10 -1.76 -3.13
N ILE A 157 -0.84 -2.75 -3.97
CA ILE A 157 0.36 -3.59 -3.85
C ILE A 157 1.22 -3.67 -5.12
N PHE A 158 0.74 -3.11 -6.23
CA PHE A 158 1.51 -2.93 -7.47
C PHE A 158 1.43 -1.48 -7.97
N PRO A 159 1.73 -0.46 -7.14
CA PRO A 159 1.55 0.95 -7.52
C PRO A 159 2.43 1.39 -8.69
N HIS A 160 3.48 0.63 -9.01
CA HIS A 160 4.34 0.81 -10.18
C HIS A 160 3.69 0.31 -11.48
N ALA A 161 2.67 -0.54 -11.39
CA ALA A 161 1.92 -1.02 -12.54
C ALA A 161 0.71 -0.12 -12.77
N ARG A 162 0.87 0.90 -13.64
CA ARG A 162 -0.26 1.77 -14.00
C ARG A 162 -1.36 0.93 -14.65
N PRO A 163 -2.59 0.91 -14.11
CA PRO A 163 -3.70 0.21 -14.74
C PRO A 163 -4.01 0.83 -16.09
N GLU A 164 -4.18 0.00 -17.13
CA GLU A 164 -4.87 0.45 -18.33
C GLU A 164 -6.34 0.70 -17.95
N PRO A 165 -6.93 1.88 -18.27
CA PRO A 165 -8.24 2.28 -17.77
C PRO A 165 -9.35 1.26 -18.00
N ASP A 166 -9.31 0.60 -19.16
CA ASP A 166 -10.33 -0.37 -19.59
C ASP A 166 -9.91 -1.83 -19.43
N ALA A 167 -8.71 -2.08 -18.84
CA ALA A 167 -8.16 -3.43 -18.74
C ALA A 167 -7.37 -3.69 -17.43
N PRO A 168 -7.94 -3.40 -16.24
CA PRO A 168 -7.23 -3.61 -14.98
C PRO A 168 -6.89 -5.08 -14.72
N TRP A 169 -7.73 -6.02 -15.19
CA TRP A 169 -7.45 -7.44 -15.09
C TRP A 169 -6.22 -7.86 -15.91
N SER A 170 -6.16 -7.47 -17.18
CA SER A 170 -4.99 -7.75 -18.02
C SER A 170 -3.72 -7.11 -17.47
N THR A 171 -3.84 -5.89 -16.88
CA THR A 171 -2.74 -5.23 -16.19
C THR A 171 -2.27 -6.02 -14.97
N LEU A 172 -3.19 -6.57 -14.18
CA LEU A 172 -2.84 -7.38 -13.00
C LEU A 172 -2.16 -8.70 -13.41
N LEU A 173 -2.65 -9.36 -14.45
CA LEU A 173 -2.02 -10.56 -15.00
C LEU A 173 -0.60 -10.27 -15.51
N TRP A 174 -0.42 -9.16 -16.23
CA TRP A 174 0.91 -8.72 -16.66
C TRP A 174 1.82 -8.41 -15.47
N ALA A 175 1.33 -7.64 -14.49
CA ALA A 175 2.09 -7.23 -13.30
C ALA A 175 2.54 -8.42 -12.45
N THR A 176 1.98 -9.60 -12.66
CA THR A 176 2.28 -10.85 -11.94
C THR A 176 2.85 -11.94 -12.86
N GLY A 177 3.24 -11.60 -14.09
CA GLY A 177 3.85 -12.54 -15.05
C GLY A 177 2.92 -13.61 -15.59
N ARG A 178 1.58 -13.44 -15.43
CA ARG A 178 0.57 -14.41 -15.89
C ARG A 178 -0.02 -14.08 -17.26
N GLY A 179 0.21 -12.89 -17.78
CA GLY A 179 -0.31 -12.45 -19.07
C GLY A 179 0.57 -11.42 -19.73
N ASP A 180 0.31 -11.17 -21.01
CA ASP A 180 0.96 -10.14 -21.80
C ASP A 180 0.08 -8.88 -21.82
N LEU A 181 0.69 -7.71 -21.86
CA LEU A 181 0.00 -6.42 -21.99
C LEU A 181 0.57 -5.69 -23.22
N PRO A 182 -0.29 -5.28 -24.18
CA PRO A 182 0.17 -4.61 -25.39
C PRO A 182 1.03 -3.39 -25.09
N GLY A 183 2.20 -3.29 -25.73
CA GLY A 183 3.13 -2.18 -25.54
C GLY A 183 3.97 -2.22 -24.25
N ARG A 184 3.91 -3.29 -23.50
CA ARG A 184 4.75 -3.51 -22.31
C ARG A 184 5.57 -4.79 -22.44
N GLU A 185 6.84 -4.72 -22.00
CA GLU A 185 7.68 -5.89 -21.93
C GLU A 185 7.18 -6.87 -20.85
N PRO A 186 7.28 -8.20 -21.09
CA PRO A 186 6.96 -9.21 -20.08
C PRO A 186 7.78 -9.01 -18.81
N LEU A 187 7.17 -9.15 -17.65
CA LEU A 187 7.88 -9.11 -16.38
C LEU A 187 8.51 -10.49 -16.08
N SER A 188 9.80 -10.47 -15.76
CA SER A 188 10.52 -11.67 -15.30
C SER A 188 10.40 -11.89 -13.79
N GLU A 189 10.16 -10.83 -13.04
CA GLU A 189 9.97 -10.86 -11.59
C GLU A 189 8.89 -9.85 -11.18
N TRP A 190 8.11 -10.18 -10.15
CA TRP A 190 7.15 -9.29 -9.53
C TRP A 190 7.23 -9.39 -8.01
N ARG A 191 6.84 -8.32 -7.31
CA ARG A 191 6.90 -8.25 -5.85
C ARG A 191 5.76 -7.41 -5.29
N TRP A 192 5.26 -7.81 -4.14
CA TRP A 192 4.33 -7.00 -3.36
C TRP A 192 4.99 -5.69 -2.94
N ASN A 193 4.27 -4.60 -3.12
CA ASN A 193 4.64 -3.33 -2.50
C ASN A 193 3.70 -3.06 -1.31
N ASN A 194 4.15 -3.36 -0.12
CA ASN A 194 3.38 -3.17 1.11
C ASN A 194 3.47 -1.76 1.68
N ASN A 195 3.80 -0.77 0.87
CA ASN A 195 3.75 0.63 1.24
C ASN A 195 2.32 1.11 1.49
N LEU A 196 2.24 2.23 2.19
CA LEU A 196 0.99 2.95 2.30
C LEU A 196 0.70 3.66 0.98
N VAL A 197 -0.56 3.65 0.59
CA VAL A 197 -1.08 4.47 -0.50
C VAL A 197 -2.27 5.25 0.03
N ILE A 198 -2.22 6.59 -0.10
CA ILE A 198 -3.31 7.48 0.28
C ILE A 198 -3.90 8.06 -1.00
N GLY A 199 -5.15 7.70 -1.31
CA GLY A 199 -5.87 8.23 -2.47
C GLY A 199 -6.53 9.56 -2.14
N THR A 200 -6.49 10.51 -3.08
CA THR A 200 -7.24 11.75 -3.07
C THR A 200 -8.04 11.89 -4.37
N GLU A 201 -8.71 12.99 -4.58
CA GLU A 201 -9.48 13.23 -5.82
C GLU A 201 -8.57 13.17 -7.07
N ARG A 202 -7.43 13.88 -7.03
CA ARG A 202 -6.54 14.05 -8.18
C ARG A 202 -5.18 13.38 -8.05
N LEU A 203 -4.82 12.95 -6.82
CA LEU A 203 -3.50 12.39 -6.53
C LEU A 203 -3.62 10.99 -5.92
N THR A 204 -2.53 10.26 -6.08
CA THR A 204 -2.19 9.10 -5.27
C THR A 204 -0.89 9.41 -4.55
N LEU A 205 -0.91 9.46 -3.22
CA LEU A 205 0.29 9.57 -2.40
C LEU A 205 0.85 8.17 -2.24
N GLN A 206 1.96 7.90 -2.89
CA GLN A 206 2.58 6.57 -2.89
C GLN A 206 3.78 6.56 -1.95
N GLY A 207 3.70 5.78 -0.88
CA GLY A 207 4.78 5.62 0.08
C GLY A 207 6.05 5.09 -0.61
N VAL A 208 7.20 5.69 -0.29
CA VAL A 208 8.48 5.36 -0.93
C VAL A 208 9.11 4.16 -0.23
N THR A 209 9.54 3.16 -1.02
CA THR A 209 10.28 2.00 -0.50
C THR A 209 11.70 2.39 -0.12
N PRO A 210 12.38 1.71 0.81
CA PRO A 210 13.79 1.95 1.08
C PRO A 210 14.68 1.84 -0.17
N ALA A 211 14.38 0.90 -1.08
CA ALA A 211 15.12 0.77 -2.33
C ALA A 211 14.90 1.98 -3.25
N ALA A 212 13.63 2.42 -3.42
CA ALA A 212 13.30 3.63 -4.17
C ALA A 212 13.90 4.89 -3.52
N ALA A 213 13.91 4.96 -2.19
CA ALA A 213 14.54 6.07 -1.46
C ALA A 213 16.06 6.12 -1.69
N ALA A 214 16.73 4.97 -1.66
CA ALA A 214 18.16 4.88 -1.96
C ALA A 214 18.48 5.31 -3.41
N ASP A 215 17.65 4.90 -4.37
CA ASP A 215 17.80 5.29 -5.78
C ASP A 215 17.57 6.81 -5.97
N LEU A 216 16.50 7.37 -5.38
CA LEU A 216 16.26 8.83 -5.40
C LEU A 216 17.41 9.63 -4.79
N ARG A 217 17.93 9.19 -3.64
CA ARG A 217 19.10 9.79 -2.99
C ARG A 217 20.34 9.77 -3.89
N ALA A 218 20.53 8.69 -4.63
CA ALA A 218 21.63 8.52 -5.57
C ALA A 218 21.46 9.27 -6.90
N GLY A 219 20.34 9.96 -7.12
CA GLY A 219 20.06 10.71 -8.34
C GLY A 219 19.17 10.01 -9.36
N GLY A 220 18.68 8.82 -9.05
CA GLY A 220 17.70 8.08 -9.85
C GLY A 220 16.29 8.63 -9.73
N THR A 221 15.31 7.88 -10.27
CA THR A 221 13.90 8.27 -10.32
C THR A 221 13.03 7.61 -9.23
N GLY A 222 13.55 6.64 -8.49
CA GLY A 222 12.82 5.82 -7.53
C GLY A 222 11.77 4.91 -8.19
N GLY A 223 11.86 4.71 -9.50
CA GLY A 223 10.88 3.96 -10.29
C GLY A 223 9.62 4.76 -10.65
N PHE A 224 9.61 6.08 -10.44
CA PHE A 224 8.51 6.97 -10.81
C PHE A 224 8.76 7.68 -12.14
N GLU A 225 7.68 7.93 -12.88
CA GLU A 225 7.70 8.82 -14.05
C GLU A 225 7.49 10.26 -13.57
N TRP A 226 8.53 11.07 -13.60
CA TRP A 226 8.48 12.45 -13.13
C TRP A 226 8.09 13.40 -14.28
N ILE A 227 7.39 14.48 -13.92
CA ILE A 227 7.27 15.61 -14.84
C ILE A 227 8.66 16.25 -15.04
N GLU A 228 8.79 17.05 -16.08
CA GLU A 228 10.04 17.71 -16.47
C GLU A 228 10.74 18.36 -15.26
N GLY A 229 12.03 18.07 -15.09
CA GLY A 229 12.87 18.57 -14.02
C GLY A 229 12.83 17.78 -12.70
N GLY A 230 11.98 16.76 -12.57
CA GLY A 230 11.93 15.90 -11.37
C GLY A 230 12.89 14.70 -11.43
N PRO A 231 13.14 14.04 -10.31
CA PRO A 231 12.80 14.43 -8.94
C PRO A 231 13.59 15.65 -8.44
N PHE A 232 12.95 16.46 -7.59
CA PHE A 232 13.48 17.75 -7.12
C PHE A 232 14.41 17.61 -5.92
N HIS A 233 15.08 18.71 -5.55
CA HIS A 233 16.07 18.70 -4.48
C HIS A 233 15.47 18.24 -3.13
N GLY A 234 14.39 18.86 -2.67
CA GLY A 234 13.71 18.47 -1.41
C GLY A 234 13.20 17.04 -1.40
N THR A 235 12.73 16.55 -2.56
CA THR A 235 12.35 15.13 -2.72
C THR A 235 13.54 14.20 -2.49
N ARG A 236 14.74 14.54 -3.01
CA ARG A 236 15.96 13.73 -2.84
C ARG A 236 16.48 13.77 -1.39
N GLU A 237 16.37 14.91 -0.72
CA GLU A 237 16.73 15.06 0.70
C GLU A 237 15.79 14.20 1.58
N ALA A 238 14.48 14.29 1.38
CA ALA A 238 13.50 13.46 2.08
C ALA A 238 13.73 11.96 1.84
N ALA A 239 14.09 11.58 0.61
CA ALA A 239 14.47 10.20 0.29
C ALA A 239 15.73 9.77 1.05
N GLY A 240 16.71 10.67 1.21
CA GLY A 240 17.90 10.44 2.04
C GLY A 240 17.55 10.13 3.50
N MET A 241 16.58 10.83 4.07
CA MET A 241 16.11 10.55 5.44
C MET A 241 15.46 9.17 5.56
N VAL A 242 14.60 8.80 4.60
CA VAL A 242 13.99 7.45 4.56
C VAL A 242 15.06 6.36 4.46
N ALA A 243 16.00 6.50 3.53
CA ALA A 243 17.07 5.53 3.36
C ALA A 243 17.92 5.38 4.64
N SER A 244 18.29 6.51 5.28
CA SER A 244 19.04 6.49 6.54
C SER A 244 18.26 5.86 7.69
N SER A 245 16.96 6.12 7.79
CA SER A 245 16.10 5.50 8.81
C SER A 245 16.04 3.99 8.63
N TYR A 246 15.98 3.52 7.38
CA TYR A 246 16.00 2.10 7.07
C TYR A 246 17.36 1.46 7.42
N GLU A 247 18.46 2.09 7.05
CA GLU A 247 19.82 1.65 7.38
C GLU A 247 20.03 1.51 8.91
N LYS A 248 19.39 2.39 9.68
CA LYS A 248 19.41 2.37 11.15
C LYS A 248 18.38 1.38 11.77
N GLY A 249 17.54 0.73 10.97
CA GLY A 249 16.52 -0.21 11.46
C GLY A 249 15.31 0.44 12.15
N VAL A 250 15.14 1.76 12.02
CA VAL A 250 14.04 2.52 12.66
C VAL A 250 12.97 2.98 11.68
N HIS A 251 13.08 2.61 10.40
CA HIS A 251 12.11 2.99 9.37
C HIS A 251 10.71 2.45 9.68
N ARG A 252 9.74 3.34 9.61
CA ARG A 252 8.31 3.06 9.66
C ARG A 252 7.66 3.63 8.41
N PRO A 253 7.09 2.81 7.50
CA PRO A 253 6.52 3.28 6.24
C PRO A 253 5.48 4.39 6.40
N GLU A 254 4.66 4.33 7.44
CA GLU A 254 3.65 5.34 7.76
C GLU A 254 4.22 6.71 8.15
N TRP A 255 5.49 6.76 8.56
CA TRP A 255 6.23 7.96 8.95
C TRP A 255 7.37 8.29 7.98
N GLY A 256 7.30 7.74 6.78
CA GLY A 256 8.21 8.03 5.69
C GLY A 256 7.72 9.15 4.77
N MET A 257 8.26 9.12 3.56
CA MET A 257 7.82 10.03 2.50
C MET A 257 6.89 9.32 1.50
N PHE A 258 6.08 10.13 0.83
CA PHE A 258 5.17 9.73 -0.24
C PHE A 258 5.46 10.57 -1.48
N VAL A 259 5.54 9.94 -2.64
CA VAL A 259 5.56 10.64 -3.92
C VAL A 259 4.14 10.97 -4.32
N LEU A 260 3.93 12.19 -4.77
CA LEU A 260 2.65 12.70 -5.25
C LEU A 260 2.51 12.37 -6.73
N VAL A 261 1.67 11.39 -7.05
CA VAL A 261 1.43 10.93 -8.42
C VAL A 261 0.06 11.42 -8.88
N ARG A 262 0.01 12.14 -10.00
CA ARG A 262 -1.25 12.57 -10.61
C ARG A 262 -2.01 11.35 -11.15
N ARG A 263 -3.31 11.30 -10.88
CA ARG A 263 -4.15 10.19 -11.32
C ARG A 263 -4.46 10.25 -12.82
N GLU A 264 -4.49 11.45 -13.40
CA GLU A 264 -4.85 11.65 -14.81
C GLU A 264 -3.83 11.09 -15.80
N ASP A 265 -2.53 11.16 -15.46
CA ASP A 265 -1.44 10.78 -16.37
C ASP A 265 -0.34 9.92 -15.73
N GLY A 266 -0.42 9.67 -14.43
CA GLY A 266 0.54 8.84 -13.70
C GLY A 266 1.88 9.51 -13.41
N HIS A 267 2.05 10.81 -13.72
CA HIS A 267 3.32 11.50 -13.47
C HIS A 267 3.46 11.96 -12.03
N ALA A 268 4.67 11.80 -11.50
CA ALA A 268 5.06 12.31 -10.20
C ALA A 268 5.33 13.82 -10.27
N VAL A 269 4.74 14.58 -9.35
CA VAL A 269 4.76 16.05 -9.31
C VAL A 269 5.46 16.63 -8.10
N GLY A 270 5.85 15.79 -7.15
CA GLY A 270 6.50 16.20 -5.90
C GLY A 270 6.47 15.10 -4.87
N ALA A 271 6.77 15.48 -3.64
CA ALA A 271 6.75 14.58 -2.49
C ALA A 271 6.17 15.28 -1.25
N ILE A 272 5.69 14.48 -0.31
CA ILE A 272 5.24 14.89 1.01
C ILE A 272 5.63 13.80 2.01
N GLY A 273 5.87 14.14 3.27
CA GLY A 273 6.16 13.12 4.26
C GLY A 273 6.43 13.69 5.63
N PHE A 274 6.93 12.84 6.51
CA PHE A 274 7.28 13.18 7.87
C PHE A 274 8.80 13.21 8.03
N HIS A 275 9.29 14.11 8.89
CA HIS A 275 10.71 14.22 9.22
C HIS A 275 11.16 13.21 10.29
N GLY A 276 10.28 12.33 10.74
CA GLY A 276 10.56 11.29 11.71
C GLY A 276 9.29 10.69 12.30
N LEU A 277 9.48 9.86 13.33
CA LEU A 277 8.39 9.31 14.12
C LEU A 277 7.78 10.41 15.01
N PRO A 278 6.50 10.27 15.43
CA PRO A 278 5.97 11.10 16.50
C PRO A 278 6.85 11.00 17.75
N ASP A 279 6.99 12.13 18.43
CA ASP A 279 7.66 12.16 19.73
C ASP A 279 6.80 11.52 20.85
N GLU A 280 7.33 11.52 22.09
CA GLU A 280 6.63 10.94 23.26
C GLU A 280 5.31 11.65 23.57
N GLU A 281 5.13 12.90 23.14
CA GLU A 281 3.90 13.68 23.30
C GLU A 281 2.92 13.50 22.11
N GLY A 282 3.28 12.72 21.09
CA GLY A 282 2.47 12.46 19.90
C GLY A 282 2.51 13.57 18.87
N ARG A 283 3.63 14.32 18.77
CA ARG A 283 3.83 15.39 17.78
C ARG A 283 4.71 14.90 16.64
N ALA A 284 4.35 15.22 15.39
CA ALA A 284 5.15 14.88 14.21
C ALA A 284 5.29 16.07 13.26
N GLU A 285 6.47 16.21 12.68
CA GLU A 285 6.75 17.23 11.68
C GLU A 285 6.42 16.72 10.28
N VAL A 286 5.78 17.58 9.46
CA VAL A 286 5.44 17.30 8.08
C VAL A 286 6.08 18.31 7.13
N GLY A 287 6.60 17.81 6.01
CA GLY A 287 7.19 18.63 4.95
C GLY A 287 6.74 18.18 3.56
N TYR A 288 6.86 19.07 2.57
CA TYR A 288 6.51 18.77 1.18
C TYR A 288 7.35 19.58 0.19
N ASP A 289 7.50 19.03 -1.00
CA ASP A 289 8.18 19.65 -2.15
C ASP A 289 7.37 19.40 -3.43
N LEU A 290 7.24 20.42 -4.26
CA LEU A 290 6.54 20.35 -5.55
C LEU A 290 7.39 20.96 -6.68
N ALA A 291 7.32 20.31 -7.83
CA ALA A 291 7.80 20.87 -9.07
C ALA A 291 7.27 22.28 -9.31
N GLU A 292 8.08 23.17 -9.87
CA GLU A 292 7.65 24.53 -10.18
C GLU A 292 6.44 24.57 -11.11
N ASN A 293 6.45 23.75 -12.15
CA ASN A 293 5.37 23.61 -13.11
C ASN A 293 4.12 22.86 -12.58
N ALA A 294 4.19 22.27 -11.39
CA ALA A 294 3.06 21.69 -10.67
C ALA A 294 2.47 22.60 -9.59
N ARG A 295 3.08 23.77 -9.37
CA ARG A 295 2.58 24.75 -8.38
C ARG A 295 1.36 25.50 -8.90
N GLY A 296 0.54 26.01 -7.99
CA GLY A 296 -0.67 26.77 -8.33
C GLY A 296 -1.92 25.92 -8.57
N TYR A 297 -1.80 24.62 -8.78
CA TYR A 297 -2.93 23.69 -9.01
C TYR A 297 -3.58 23.18 -7.73
N GLY A 298 -3.03 23.48 -6.55
CA GLY A 298 -3.57 23.05 -5.26
C GLY A 298 -3.14 21.65 -4.82
N TYR A 299 -2.27 20.99 -5.53
CA TYR A 299 -1.81 19.62 -5.22
C TYR A 299 -1.19 19.51 -3.81
N ALA A 300 -0.32 20.44 -3.40
CA ALA A 300 0.26 20.42 -2.06
C ALA A 300 -0.81 20.52 -0.95
N THR A 301 -1.82 21.37 -1.13
CA THR A 301 -2.92 21.51 -0.17
C THR A 301 -3.74 20.24 -0.06
N GLU A 302 -4.07 19.61 -1.20
CA GLU A 302 -4.82 18.36 -1.27
C GLU A 302 -4.05 17.22 -0.58
N ALA A 303 -2.78 17.07 -0.94
CA ALA A 303 -1.90 16.05 -0.37
C ALA A 303 -1.71 16.23 1.15
N LEU A 304 -1.41 17.46 1.59
CA LEU A 304 -1.19 17.75 3.00
C LEU A 304 -2.45 17.51 3.84
N ARG A 305 -3.63 17.86 3.30
CA ARG A 305 -4.89 17.58 3.99
C ARG A 305 -5.11 16.09 4.18
N ALA A 306 -4.95 15.30 3.12
CA ALA A 306 -5.13 13.85 3.16
C ALA A 306 -4.12 13.16 4.07
N LEU A 307 -2.83 13.57 4.01
CA LEU A 307 -1.80 13.04 4.90
C LEU A 307 -2.10 13.37 6.36
N ALA A 308 -2.48 14.63 6.65
CA ALA A 308 -2.81 15.07 8.00
C ALA A 308 -4.05 14.33 8.55
N GLU A 309 -5.10 14.17 7.77
CA GLU A 309 -6.29 13.40 8.17
C GLU A 309 -5.95 11.94 8.46
N THR A 310 -5.06 11.34 7.66
CA THR A 310 -4.61 9.97 7.87
C THR A 310 -3.78 9.83 9.14
N ALA A 311 -2.89 10.77 9.41
CA ALA A 311 -2.04 10.73 10.60
C ALA A 311 -2.81 11.05 11.88
N LEU A 312 -3.62 12.12 11.89
CA LEU A 312 -4.40 12.54 13.07
C LEU A 312 -5.56 11.58 13.41
N ALA A 313 -5.92 10.67 12.51
CA ALA A 313 -6.87 9.58 12.82
C ALA A 313 -6.25 8.45 13.67
N ARG A 314 -4.97 8.56 14.05
CA ARG A 314 -4.25 7.57 14.85
C ARG A 314 -4.26 8.00 16.32
N ASP A 315 -4.38 7.04 17.23
CA ASP A 315 -4.41 7.30 18.67
C ASP A 315 -3.05 7.77 19.23
N ASP A 316 -1.94 7.49 18.51
CA ASP A 316 -0.58 7.85 18.90
C ASP A 316 -0.15 9.24 18.38
N VAL A 317 -1.02 9.98 17.68
CA VAL A 317 -0.75 11.32 17.14
C VAL A 317 -1.75 12.34 17.68
N LYS A 318 -1.25 13.37 18.30
CA LYS A 318 -2.06 14.45 18.85
C LYS A 318 -1.94 15.74 18.06
N LEU A 319 -0.79 15.96 17.43
CA LEU A 319 -0.49 17.20 16.76
C LEU A 319 0.49 16.96 15.59
N LEU A 320 0.17 17.59 14.46
CA LEU A 320 1.11 17.76 13.37
C LEU A 320 1.61 19.21 13.34
N PHE A 321 2.89 19.39 13.03
CA PHE A 321 3.45 20.71 12.79
C PHE A 321 4.29 20.77 11.53
N ALA A 322 4.50 21.97 11.01
CA ALA A 322 5.35 22.25 9.88
C ALA A 322 6.16 23.53 10.15
N ALA A 323 7.45 23.47 9.87
CA ALA A 323 8.35 24.62 9.94
C ALA A 323 8.49 25.26 8.55
N ILE A 324 8.20 26.56 8.45
CA ILE A 324 8.16 27.29 7.18
C ILE A 324 8.94 28.59 7.31
N GLU A 325 9.80 28.89 6.35
CA GLU A 325 10.50 30.16 6.27
C GLU A 325 9.54 31.34 6.27
N ARG A 326 9.92 32.42 6.96
CA ARG A 326 9.06 33.60 7.18
C ARG A 326 8.69 34.33 5.90
N ASP A 327 9.50 34.22 4.85
CA ASP A 327 9.27 34.80 3.52
C ASP A 327 8.60 33.86 2.52
N ASN A 328 8.43 32.56 2.85
CA ASN A 328 7.77 31.58 2.01
C ASN A 328 6.23 31.70 2.06
N ALA A 329 5.71 32.83 1.55
CA ALA A 329 4.27 33.07 1.48
C ALA A 329 3.47 32.02 0.70
N PRO A 330 3.98 31.37 -0.38
CA PRO A 330 3.30 30.25 -1.01
C PRO A 330 3.03 29.09 -0.04
N SER A 331 4.03 28.60 0.68
CA SER A 331 3.89 27.51 1.65
C SER A 331 2.96 27.88 2.81
N GLN A 332 3.02 29.12 3.31
CA GLN A 332 2.10 29.60 4.35
C GLN A 332 0.63 29.55 3.89
N ARG A 333 0.34 29.82 2.61
CA ARG A 333 -1.02 29.67 2.05
C ARG A 333 -1.45 28.21 1.92
N VAL A 334 -0.54 27.34 1.55
CA VAL A 334 -0.81 25.89 1.44
C VAL A 334 -1.17 25.34 2.82
N ILE A 335 -0.35 25.62 3.82
CA ILE A 335 -0.51 25.09 5.18
C ILE A 335 -1.81 25.58 5.82
N ALA A 336 -2.14 26.87 5.66
CA ALA A 336 -3.38 27.43 6.17
C ALA A 336 -4.63 26.81 5.52
N ARG A 337 -4.59 26.59 4.18
CA ARG A 337 -5.68 25.93 3.45
C ARG A 337 -5.82 24.44 3.80
N ALA A 338 -4.75 23.80 4.28
CA ALA A 338 -4.79 22.43 4.77
C ALA A 338 -5.30 22.31 6.23
N GLY A 339 -5.67 23.42 6.85
CA GLY A 339 -6.29 23.45 8.18
C GLY A 339 -5.28 23.60 9.33
N PHE A 340 -4.03 23.95 9.02
CA PHE A 340 -3.07 24.31 10.06
C PHE A 340 -3.21 25.78 10.45
N THR A 341 -2.99 26.06 11.72
CA THR A 341 -2.94 27.41 12.27
C THR A 341 -1.54 27.71 12.76
N ARG A 342 -1.23 28.98 13.00
CA ARG A 342 0.04 29.34 13.60
C ARG A 342 0.17 28.67 14.97
N ALA A 343 1.29 27.99 15.21
CA ALA A 343 1.54 27.31 16.46
C ALA A 343 1.58 28.29 17.64
N SER A 344 1.21 27.82 18.82
CA SER A 344 1.39 28.59 20.07
C SER A 344 2.88 28.75 20.40
N GLU A 345 3.22 29.76 21.20
CA GLU A 345 4.59 29.98 21.64
C GLU A 345 5.19 28.75 22.36
N GLU A 346 4.34 27.99 23.07
CA GLU A 346 4.75 26.76 23.76
C GLU A 346 5.14 25.66 22.76
N VAL A 347 4.35 25.46 21.71
CA VAL A 347 4.65 24.49 20.63
C VAL A 347 5.87 24.96 19.83
N GLU A 348 5.99 26.25 19.52
CA GLU A 348 7.17 26.79 18.84
C GLU A 348 8.44 26.53 19.65
N LYS A 349 8.44 26.84 20.95
CA LYS A 349 9.58 26.61 21.83
C LYS A 349 9.95 25.14 21.95
N ALA A 350 8.96 24.26 22.16
CA ALA A 350 9.21 22.82 22.25
C ALA A 350 9.76 22.23 20.95
N ALA A 351 9.27 22.66 19.80
CA ALA A 351 9.77 22.22 18.51
C ALA A 351 11.21 22.71 18.22
N HIS A 352 11.52 23.96 18.57
CA HIS A 352 12.91 24.48 18.45
C HIS A 352 13.90 23.70 19.32
N GLU A 353 13.51 23.35 20.56
CA GLU A 353 14.35 22.60 21.50
C GLU A 353 14.56 21.12 21.06
N LEU A 354 13.52 20.46 20.52
CA LEU A 354 13.57 19.04 20.15
C LEU A 354 14.13 18.77 18.77
N HIS A 355 13.92 19.68 17.82
CA HIS A 355 14.26 19.47 16.41
C HIS A 355 15.39 20.37 15.91
N ASP A 356 16.06 21.11 16.80
CA ASP A 356 17.15 22.05 16.47
C ASP A 356 16.79 22.99 15.30
N LEU A 357 15.55 23.50 15.32
CA LEU A 357 15.02 24.33 14.24
C LEU A 357 15.58 25.76 14.32
N GLU A 358 15.88 26.34 13.17
CA GLU A 358 16.36 27.71 13.09
C GLU A 358 15.29 28.72 13.54
N GLU A 359 15.67 29.76 14.28
CA GLU A 359 14.77 30.86 14.73
C GLU A 359 14.11 31.62 13.57
N SER A 360 14.65 31.50 12.34
CA SER A 360 14.08 32.06 11.12
C SER A 360 12.76 31.43 10.69
N LEU A 361 12.45 30.24 11.18
CA LEU A 361 11.26 29.48 10.81
C LEU A 361 10.04 29.91 11.62
N ARG A 362 8.86 29.83 11.00
CA ARG A 362 7.54 29.92 11.64
C ARG A 362 6.91 28.56 11.72
N LEU A 363 6.34 28.26 12.84
CA LEU A 363 5.64 26.98 13.04
C LEU A 363 4.14 27.12 12.89
N TYR A 364 3.59 26.12 12.24
CA TYR A 364 2.14 25.94 12.06
C TYR A 364 1.78 24.57 12.57
N SER A 365 0.65 24.45 13.26
CA SER A 365 0.19 23.19 13.83
C SER A 365 -1.27 22.90 13.51
N ARG A 366 -1.61 21.62 13.51
CA ARG A 366 -2.97 21.09 13.41
C ARG A 366 -3.12 19.96 14.42
N GLU A 367 -4.11 20.05 15.25
CA GLU A 367 -4.48 19.05 16.26
C GLU A 367 -5.46 18.02 15.68
N ALA A 368 -5.57 16.87 16.39
CA ALA A 368 -6.45 15.77 16.05
C ALA A 368 -7.94 16.11 16.15
#